data_94b3e08f42dcc2f0efd56aa1707e44f0
#
_entry.id   94b3e08f42dcc2f0efd56aa1707e44f0
#
_cell.length_a   1.000
_cell.length_b   1.000
_cell.length_c   1.000
_cell.angle_alpha   90.00
_cell.angle_beta   90.00
_cell.angle_gamma   90.00
#
_symmetry.space_group_name_H-M   'P 1'
#
loop_
_entity.id
_entity.type
_entity.pdbx_description
1 polymer ?
#
loop_
_entity_poly.entity_id
_entity_poly.type
_entity_poly.pdbx_seq_one_letter_code
_entity_poly.pdbx_strand_id
1 'polypeptide(L)'
;MLLGGFVSSVDGRSQRVSFRADDGVTVGATWYEPPVRPAPAVILVHMLNRSRRDWEAFASRLAFSGIGALAIDLRGHGESSHTRPDPANSEYSAMLKDILGARRYLASRADVIPSRIGIVGASLGANLAALAGADGSFTSMVLLSPSLDYRGLRIEAAIKKYGKRPLLLVASDDDAYARRSALELQKANGAAELLTLTAAGHGTRMFDRAPELPQAIIEFLRRTVQ
;
A
#
# COMPACT_ATOMS: atom_id res chain seq x y z
N MET A 1 50.38 5.47 3.49
CA MET A 1 49.34 5.46 4.53
C MET A 1 48.00 5.63 3.81
N LEU A 2 47.39 4.49 3.45
CA LEU A 2 46.14 4.45 2.69
C LEU A 2 44.98 4.43 3.69
N LEU A 3 44.21 5.52 3.75
CA LEU A 3 42.96 5.60 4.48
C LEU A 3 41.87 4.84 3.68
N GLY A 4 41.61 3.59 4.06
CA GLY A 4 40.49 2.84 3.58
C GLY A 4 39.21 3.43 4.15
N GLY A 5 38.44 4.13 3.31
CA GLY A 5 37.11 4.55 3.64
C GLY A 5 36.20 3.34 3.80
N PHE A 6 35.73 3.07 5.00
CA PHE A 6 34.59 2.15 5.25
C PHE A 6 33.36 2.74 4.60
N VAL A 7 32.98 2.20 3.45
CA VAL A 7 31.62 2.37 2.91
C VAL A 7 30.73 1.49 3.79
N SER A 8 30.10 2.09 4.79
CA SER A 8 29.06 1.44 5.57
C SER A 8 27.89 1.16 4.61
N SER A 9 27.67 -0.09 4.25
CA SER A 9 26.46 -0.52 3.56
C SER A 9 25.28 -0.19 4.49
N VAL A 10 24.48 0.79 4.10
CA VAL A 10 23.20 1.08 4.76
C VAL A 10 22.22 0.02 4.28
N ASP A 11 22.33 -1.20 4.80
CA ASP A 11 21.30 -2.20 4.69
C ASP A 11 20.08 -1.69 5.45
N GLY A 12 19.02 -1.34 4.71
CA GLY A 12 17.74 -0.95 5.29
C GLY A 12 17.28 -2.06 6.24
N ARG A 13 17.19 -1.75 7.54
CA ARG A 13 16.77 -2.74 8.55
C ARG A 13 15.32 -3.12 8.30
N SER A 14 15.07 -4.38 7.96
CA SER A 14 13.73 -4.94 7.91
C SER A 14 13.51 -5.86 9.12
N GLN A 15 12.31 -5.82 9.69
CA GLN A 15 11.93 -6.62 10.85
C GLN A 15 10.59 -7.30 10.60
N ARG A 16 10.50 -8.61 10.85
CA ARG A 16 9.21 -9.31 10.91
C ARG A 16 8.47 -8.86 12.15
N VAL A 17 7.22 -8.48 11.98
CA VAL A 17 6.33 -8.03 13.05
C VAL A 17 4.96 -8.65 12.88
N SER A 18 4.16 -8.63 13.93
CA SER A 18 2.76 -9.02 13.87
C SER A 18 1.91 -8.12 14.76
N PHE A 19 0.65 -7.98 14.43
CA PHE A 19 -0.34 -7.23 15.22
C PHE A 19 -1.71 -7.91 15.12
N ARG A 20 -2.65 -7.51 15.98
CA ARG A 20 -4.01 -8.03 15.95
C ARG A 20 -4.97 -7.06 15.27
N ALA A 21 -5.80 -7.58 14.37
CA ALA A 21 -7.00 -6.92 13.90
C ALA A 21 -8.08 -6.92 15.00
N ASP A 22 -9.12 -6.08 14.86
CA ASP A 22 -10.16 -5.91 15.90
C ASP A 22 -10.97 -7.19 16.18
N ASP A 23 -11.01 -8.11 15.23
CA ASP A 23 -11.66 -9.41 15.38
C ASP A 23 -10.71 -10.51 15.85
N GLY A 24 -9.52 -10.14 16.34
CA GLY A 24 -8.55 -11.04 16.94
C GLY A 24 -7.64 -11.77 15.96
N VAL A 25 -7.79 -11.55 14.65
CA VAL A 25 -6.90 -12.11 13.63
C VAL A 25 -5.49 -11.59 13.81
N THR A 26 -4.50 -12.48 13.85
CA THR A 26 -3.09 -12.09 13.84
C THR A 26 -2.64 -11.85 12.41
N VAL A 27 -2.18 -10.63 12.13
CA VAL A 27 -1.68 -10.19 10.84
C VAL A 27 -0.16 -10.17 10.86
N GLY A 28 0.46 -10.95 9.98
CA GLY A 28 1.91 -10.96 9.75
C GLY A 28 2.32 -9.78 8.86
N ALA A 29 3.46 -9.18 9.15
CA ALA A 29 3.97 -8.05 8.38
C ALA A 29 5.51 -7.99 8.42
N THR A 30 6.07 -7.19 7.51
CA THR A 30 7.49 -6.78 7.57
C THR A 30 7.54 -5.26 7.68
N TRP A 31 8.19 -4.77 8.71
CA TRP A 31 8.51 -3.36 8.89
C TRP A 31 9.87 -3.06 8.29
N TYR A 32 9.94 -2.07 7.39
CA TYR A 32 11.15 -1.54 6.78
C TYR A 32 11.42 -0.17 7.40
N GLU A 33 12.51 -0.11 8.15
CA GLU A 33 12.84 1.03 9.01
C GLU A 33 13.58 2.12 8.23
N PRO A 34 13.09 3.37 8.26
CA PRO A 34 13.80 4.49 7.64
C PRO A 34 15.03 4.91 8.49
N PRO A 35 16.06 5.54 7.85
CA PRO A 35 17.30 5.89 8.55
C PRO A 35 17.13 6.99 9.60
N VAL A 36 16.16 7.88 9.42
CA VAL A 36 15.83 8.99 10.36
C VAL A 36 14.45 8.78 10.95
N ARG A 37 14.31 8.98 12.25
CA ARG A 37 13.06 8.74 13.00
C ARG A 37 12.81 9.84 14.04
N PRO A 38 11.54 10.14 14.41
CA PRO A 38 10.32 9.57 13.82
C PRO A 38 10.10 9.99 12.37
N ALA A 39 9.48 9.13 11.56
CA ALA A 39 9.29 9.32 10.13
C ALA A 39 7.83 9.10 9.69
N PRO A 40 7.41 9.63 8.51
CA PRO A 40 6.22 9.19 7.83
C PRO A 40 6.28 7.68 7.55
N ALA A 41 5.12 7.03 7.41
CA ALA A 41 5.05 5.61 7.10
C ALA A 41 3.96 5.30 6.07
N VAL A 42 4.10 4.17 5.38
CA VAL A 42 3.16 3.69 4.36
C VAL A 42 2.83 2.23 4.61
N ILE A 43 1.54 1.87 4.52
CA ILE A 43 1.09 0.48 4.52
C ILE A 43 1.07 -0.02 3.08
N LEU A 44 1.63 -1.19 2.83
CA LEU A 44 1.70 -1.85 1.52
C LEU A 44 0.81 -3.08 1.53
N VAL A 45 -0.21 -3.10 0.63
CA VAL A 45 -1.26 -4.13 0.58
C VAL A 45 -1.19 -4.91 -0.72
N HIS A 46 -0.92 -6.21 -0.64
CA HIS A 46 -0.67 -7.09 -1.80
C HIS A 46 -1.94 -7.46 -2.57
N MET A 47 -1.75 -8.06 -3.75
CA MET A 47 -2.81 -8.62 -4.60
C MET A 47 -3.34 -9.95 -4.02
N LEU A 48 -4.51 -10.40 -4.53
CA LEU A 48 -5.04 -11.74 -4.22
C LEU A 48 -4.03 -12.85 -4.56
N ASN A 49 -3.96 -13.88 -3.73
CA ASN A 49 -3.05 -15.01 -3.85
C ASN A 49 -1.56 -14.64 -3.87
N ARG A 50 -1.23 -13.49 -3.31
CA ARG A 50 0.14 -13.01 -3.14
C ARG A 50 0.45 -12.81 -1.65
N SER A 51 1.55 -12.16 -1.33
CA SER A 51 1.93 -11.86 0.04
C SER A 51 2.73 -10.56 0.11
N ARG A 52 3.06 -10.11 1.31
CA ARG A 52 3.92 -8.96 1.56
C ARG A 52 5.26 -9.00 0.84
N ARG A 53 5.73 -10.20 0.40
CA ARG A 53 7.00 -10.37 -0.31
C ARG A 53 7.04 -9.65 -1.66
N ASP A 54 5.88 -9.43 -2.29
CA ASP A 54 5.80 -8.67 -3.55
C ASP A 54 6.29 -7.22 -3.42
N TRP A 55 6.33 -6.73 -2.19
CA TRP A 55 6.72 -5.36 -1.88
C TRP A 55 8.17 -5.20 -1.45
N GLU A 56 8.93 -6.28 -1.27
CA GLU A 56 10.24 -6.28 -0.60
C GLU A 56 11.21 -5.25 -1.20
N ALA A 57 11.43 -5.31 -2.52
CA ALA A 57 12.33 -4.38 -3.21
C ALA A 57 11.82 -2.92 -3.14
N PHE A 58 10.51 -2.71 -3.34
CA PHE A 58 9.91 -1.38 -3.25
C PHE A 58 9.95 -0.83 -1.83
N ALA A 59 9.59 -1.63 -0.83
CA ALA A 59 9.59 -1.24 0.58
C ALA A 59 10.98 -0.84 1.08
N SER A 60 12.02 -1.58 0.66
CA SER A 60 13.42 -1.24 0.97
C SER A 60 13.83 0.11 0.37
N ARG A 61 13.47 0.37 -0.89
CA ARG A 61 13.72 1.67 -1.54
C ARG A 61 12.96 2.81 -0.88
N LEU A 62 11.69 2.57 -0.50
CA LEU A 62 10.85 3.55 0.19
C LEU A 62 11.44 3.91 1.56
N ALA A 63 11.86 2.91 2.35
CA ALA A 63 12.53 3.12 3.62
C ALA A 63 13.83 3.92 3.46
N PHE A 64 14.66 3.57 2.49
CA PHE A 64 15.88 4.32 2.18
C PHE A 64 15.60 5.78 1.81
N SER A 65 14.45 6.07 1.20
CA SER A 65 14.02 7.44 0.87
C SER A 65 13.50 8.26 2.06
N GLY A 66 13.48 7.69 3.27
CA GLY A 66 13.05 8.35 4.50
C GLY A 66 11.58 8.11 4.89
N ILE A 67 10.88 7.19 4.23
CA ILE A 67 9.49 6.83 4.55
C ILE A 67 9.44 5.38 5.00
N GLY A 68 9.04 5.11 6.25
CA GLY A 68 8.87 3.75 6.74
C GLY A 68 7.83 2.97 5.95
N ALA A 69 8.04 1.66 5.76
CA ALA A 69 7.09 0.82 5.03
C ALA A 69 6.67 -0.39 5.86
N LEU A 70 5.36 -0.62 5.96
CA LEU A 70 4.79 -1.81 6.59
C LEU A 70 4.09 -2.64 5.51
N ALA A 71 4.77 -3.67 5.02
CA ALA A 71 4.19 -4.63 4.09
C ALA A 71 3.44 -5.71 4.89
N ILE A 72 2.12 -5.82 4.70
CA ILE A 72 1.26 -6.74 5.44
C ILE A 72 0.88 -7.96 4.59
N ASP A 73 0.69 -9.10 5.25
CA ASP A 73 -0.05 -10.22 4.69
C ASP A 73 -1.52 -10.07 5.08
N LEU A 74 -2.43 -9.97 4.12
CA LEU A 74 -3.86 -10.02 4.41
C LEU A 74 -4.23 -11.38 5.04
N ARG A 75 -5.29 -11.43 5.87
CA ARG A 75 -5.77 -12.69 6.44
C ARG A 75 -5.88 -13.79 5.39
N GLY A 76 -5.52 -15.02 5.76
CA GLY A 76 -5.52 -16.14 4.84
C GLY A 76 -4.34 -16.18 3.86
N HIS A 77 -3.40 -15.22 3.94
CA HIS A 77 -2.21 -15.16 3.09
C HIS A 77 -0.93 -15.10 3.93
N GLY A 78 0.17 -15.57 3.36
CA GLY A 78 1.50 -15.50 3.96
C GLY A 78 1.58 -16.07 5.36
N GLU A 79 2.00 -15.26 6.33
CA GLU A 79 2.14 -15.64 7.76
C GLU A 79 0.95 -15.16 8.61
N SER A 80 -0.10 -14.58 8.00
CA SER A 80 -1.30 -14.18 8.73
C SER A 80 -2.21 -15.35 9.03
N SER A 81 -2.92 -15.26 10.16
CA SER A 81 -3.88 -16.29 10.56
C SER A 81 -5.01 -16.43 9.54
N HIS A 82 -5.46 -17.67 9.35
CA HIS A 82 -6.71 -17.96 8.65
C HIS A 82 -7.89 -17.72 9.59
N THR A 83 -8.93 -17.06 9.11
CA THR A 83 -10.23 -17.02 9.81
C THR A 83 -11.13 -18.10 9.26
N ARG A 84 -12.02 -18.63 10.11
CA ARG A 84 -13.17 -19.40 9.59
C ARG A 84 -14.00 -18.44 8.74
N PRO A 85 -14.43 -18.87 7.53
CA PRO A 85 -15.34 -18.06 6.73
C PRO A 85 -16.56 -17.69 7.55
N ASP A 86 -16.88 -16.40 7.65
CA ASP A 86 -18.14 -15.93 8.19
C ASP A 86 -19.12 -15.87 7.01
N PRO A 87 -20.20 -16.68 7.00
CA PRO A 87 -21.17 -16.67 5.90
C PRO A 87 -21.85 -15.30 5.70
N ALA A 88 -21.87 -14.45 6.72
CA ALA A 88 -22.51 -13.14 6.69
C ALA A 88 -21.60 -12.03 6.10
N ASN A 89 -20.30 -12.26 6.03
CA ASN A 89 -19.32 -11.29 5.49
C ASN A 89 -18.56 -11.92 4.32
N SER A 90 -18.49 -11.20 3.19
CA SER A 90 -17.56 -11.63 2.17
C SER A 90 -16.15 -11.63 2.78
N GLU A 91 -15.39 -12.69 2.54
CA GLU A 91 -14.00 -12.85 3.02
C GLU A 91 -13.17 -11.58 2.75
N TYR A 92 -13.38 -10.94 1.62
CA TYR A 92 -12.68 -9.74 1.21
C TYR A 92 -13.01 -8.51 2.05
N SER A 93 -14.29 -8.30 2.44
CA SER A 93 -14.65 -7.16 3.29
C SER A 93 -14.06 -7.27 4.70
N ALA A 94 -13.89 -8.48 5.21
CA ALA A 94 -13.24 -8.72 6.50
C ALA A 94 -11.75 -8.30 6.50
N MET A 95 -11.08 -8.33 5.33
CA MET A 95 -9.68 -7.90 5.18
C MET A 95 -9.47 -6.41 5.44
N LEU A 96 -10.53 -5.58 5.41
CA LEU A 96 -10.44 -4.17 5.82
C LEU A 96 -9.96 -4.03 7.27
N LYS A 97 -10.33 -4.96 8.16
CA LYS A 97 -9.89 -4.96 9.55
C LYS A 97 -8.39 -5.14 9.70
N ASP A 98 -7.74 -5.85 8.74
CA ASP A 98 -6.29 -6.05 8.73
C ASP A 98 -5.57 -4.72 8.45
N ILE A 99 -6.08 -3.94 7.48
CA ILE A 99 -5.55 -2.62 7.13
C ILE A 99 -5.75 -1.62 8.26
N LEU A 100 -6.93 -1.60 8.89
CA LEU A 100 -7.20 -0.73 10.04
C LEU A 100 -6.34 -1.12 11.25
N GLY A 101 -6.10 -2.41 11.45
CA GLY A 101 -5.16 -2.94 12.44
C GLY A 101 -3.72 -2.48 12.16
N ALA A 102 -3.28 -2.57 10.90
CA ALA A 102 -1.96 -2.09 10.46
C ALA A 102 -1.78 -0.59 10.74
N ARG A 103 -2.81 0.21 10.46
CA ARG A 103 -2.78 1.65 10.74
C ARG A 103 -2.64 1.95 12.23
N ARG A 104 -3.41 1.26 13.10
CA ARG A 104 -3.28 1.41 14.55
C ARG A 104 -1.89 0.99 15.03
N TYR A 105 -1.39 -0.14 14.51
CA TYR A 105 -0.04 -0.60 14.82
C TYR A 105 1.01 0.46 14.47
N LEU A 106 0.97 1.04 13.27
CA LEU A 106 1.89 2.13 12.91
C LEU A 106 1.71 3.36 13.79
N ALA A 107 0.48 3.76 14.10
CA ALA A 107 0.20 4.94 14.93
C ALA A 107 0.66 4.77 16.39
N SER A 108 0.82 3.53 16.88
CA SER A 108 1.32 3.24 18.24
C SER A 108 2.86 3.18 18.33
N ARG A 109 3.56 3.21 17.20
CA ARG A 109 5.03 3.14 17.18
C ARG A 109 5.66 4.49 17.48
N ALA A 110 6.67 4.50 18.34
CA ALA A 110 7.42 5.73 18.68
C ALA A 110 8.29 6.26 17.53
N ASP A 111 8.62 5.40 16.56
CA ASP A 111 9.44 5.73 15.39
C ASP A 111 8.62 6.17 14.17
N VAL A 112 7.28 6.29 14.29
CA VAL A 112 6.36 6.73 13.23
C VAL A 112 5.65 8.03 13.64
N ILE A 113 5.45 8.93 12.69
CA ILE A 113 4.62 10.12 12.88
C ILE A 113 3.15 9.75 12.62
N PRO A 114 2.28 9.65 13.65
CA PRO A 114 0.93 9.07 13.50
C PRO A 114 0.01 9.83 12.56
N SER A 115 0.25 11.12 12.37
CA SER A 115 -0.50 11.98 11.44
C SER A 115 -0.01 11.89 9.99
N ARG A 116 1.08 11.12 9.71
CA ARG A 116 1.74 11.01 8.41
C ARG A 116 1.80 9.56 7.96
N ILE A 117 0.63 8.95 7.83
CA ILE A 117 0.50 7.54 7.38
C ILE A 117 -0.23 7.53 6.04
N GLY A 118 0.44 6.98 5.02
CA GLY A 118 -0.12 6.71 3.70
C GLY A 118 -0.44 5.24 3.49
N ILE A 119 -1.04 4.92 2.33
CA ILE A 119 -1.35 3.55 1.92
C ILE A 119 -1.09 3.34 0.43
N VAL A 120 -0.52 2.20 0.09
CA VAL A 120 -0.34 1.73 -1.29
C VAL A 120 -0.95 0.34 -1.40
N GLY A 121 -1.84 0.15 -2.36
CA GLY A 121 -2.44 -1.15 -2.62
C GLY A 121 -2.39 -1.56 -4.08
N ALA A 122 -2.36 -2.86 -4.35
CA ALA A 122 -2.36 -3.41 -5.70
C ALA A 122 -3.54 -4.37 -5.90
N SER A 123 -4.29 -4.22 -7.01
CA SER A 123 -5.43 -5.07 -7.37
C SER A 123 -6.47 -5.18 -6.24
N LEU A 124 -6.72 -6.37 -5.66
CA LEU A 124 -7.53 -6.52 -4.44
C LEU A 124 -7.09 -5.53 -3.36
N GLY A 125 -5.77 -5.43 -3.11
CA GLY A 125 -5.21 -4.50 -2.14
C GLY A 125 -5.50 -3.03 -2.46
N ALA A 126 -5.62 -2.66 -3.74
CA ALA A 126 -6.01 -1.32 -4.17
C ALA A 126 -7.46 -1.01 -3.79
N ASN A 127 -8.39 -1.95 -4.04
CA ASN A 127 -9.78 -1.78 -3.65
C ASN A 127 -9.96 -1.71 -2.12
N LEU A 128 -9.23 -2.55 -1.39
CA LEU A 128 -9.23 -2.50 0.08
C LEU A 128 -8.63 -1.20 0.61
N ALA A 129 -7.53 -0.70 0.02
CA ALA A 129 -6.92 0.57 0.38
C ALA A 129 -7.88 1.75 0.17
N ALA A 130 -8.60 1.77 -0.96
CA ALA A 130 -9.61 2.78 -1.25
C ALA A 130 -10.75 2.79 -0.23
N LEU A 131 -11.27 1.61 0.13
CA LEU A 131 -12.33 1.47 1.13
C LEU A 131 -11.84 1.88 2.53
N ALA A 132 -10.65 1.43 2.93
CA ALA A 132 -10.06 1.78 4.22
C ALA A 132 -9.74 3.27 4.36
N GLY A 133 -9.38 3.93 3.26
CA GLY A 133 -9.03 5.36 3.25
C GLY A 133 -10.22 6.32 3.15
N ALA A 134 -11.43 5.81 2.91
CA ALA A 134 -12.61 6.65 2.67
C ALA A 134 -12.94 7.61 3.83
N ASP A 135 -12.61 7.26 5.06
CA ASP A 135 -12.87 8.06 6.26
C ASP A 135 -11.83 9.17 6.52
N GLY A 136 -10.76 9.23 5.73
CA GLY A 136 -9.69 10.22 5.91
C GLY A 136 -8.55 9.78 6.82
N SER A 137 -8.50 8.51 7.17
CA SER A 137 -7.47 7.99 8.07
C SER A 137 -6.06 7.92 7.44
N PHE A 138 -5.93 8.13 6.13
CA PHE A 138 -4.65 8.17 5.41
C PHE A 138 -4.41 9.52 4.75
N THR A 139 -3.18 10.02 4.87
CA THR A 139 -2.77 11.31 4.28
C THR A 139 -2.54 11.23 2.77
N SER A 140 -2.18 10.05 2.27
CA SER A 140 -1.86 9.82 0.86
C SER A 140 -2.25 8.39 0.47
N MET A 141 -2.67 8.20 -0.77
CA MET A 141 -3.09 6.90 -1.30
C MET A 141 -2.53 6.66 -2.70
N VAL A 142 -2.03 5.46 -2.95
CA VAL A 142 -1.62 4.98 -4.27
C VAL A 142 -2.33 3.67 -4.59
N LEU A 143 -3.00 3.59 -5.73
CA LEU A 143 -3.77 2.43 -6.17
C LEU A 143 -3.20 1.90 -7.49
N LEU A 144 -2.58 0.72 -7.44
CA LEU A 144 -2.03 0.02 -8.59
C LEU A 144 -3.08 -0.95 -9.15
N SER A 145 -3.48 -0.78 -10.40
CA SER A 145 -4.52 -1.56 -11.08
C SER A 145 -5.83 -1.66 -10.26
N PRO A 146 -6.46 -0.52 -9.90
CA PRO A 146 -7.72 -0.55 -9.18
C PRO A 146 -8.86 -1.06 -10.07
N SER A 147 -9.90 -1.60 -9.45
CA SER A 147 -11.15 -2.01 -10.09
C SER A 147 -12.32 -1.19 -9.57
N LEU A 148 -13.28 -0.80 -10.44
CA LEU A 148 -14.54 -0.19 -9.98
C LEU A 148 -15.29 -1.12 -9.04
N ASP A 149 -15.31 -2.41 -9.37
CA ASP A 149 -15.88 -3.48 -8.56
C ASP A 149 -14.95 -4.70 -8.60
N TYR A 150 -14.40 -5.06 -7.45
CA TYR A 150 -13.64 -6.29 -7.29
C TYR A 150 -14.45 -7.24 -6.39
N ARG A 151 -15.21 -8.16 -7.01
CA ARG A 151 -16.01 -9.16 -6.29
C ARG A 151 -16.89 -8.54 -5.18
N GLY A 152 -17.57 -7.44 -5.50
CA GLY A 152 -18.43 -6.70 -4.58
C GLY A 152 -17.74 -5.58 -3.81
N LEU A 153 -16.42 -5.46 -3.85
CA LEU A 153 -15.67 -4.32 -3.28
C LEU A 153 -15.76 -3.14 -4.26
N ARG A 154 -16.86 -2.39 -4.19
CA ARG A 154 -17.10 -1.19 -5.01
C ARG A 154 -16.45 0.03 -4.37
N ILE A 155 -15.60 0.74 -5.11
CA ILE A 155 -14.75 1.79 -4.53
C ILE A 155 -15.09 3.21 -5.01
N GLU A 156 -15.96 3.41 -5.99
CA GLU A 156 -16.28 4.74 -6.52
C GLU A 156 -16.75 5.72 -5.43
N ALA A 157 -17.68 5.28 -4.58
CA ALA A 157 -18.19 6.09 -3.47
C ALA A 157 -17.08 6.41 -2.44
N ALA A 158 -16.20 5.45 -2.16
CA ALA A 158 -15.06 5.63 -1.28
C ALA A 158 -14.06 6.67 -1.84
N ILE A 159 -13.78 6.63 -3.13
CA ILE A 159 -12.91 7.57 -3.82
C ILE A 159 -13.53 8.99 -3.85
N LYS A 160 -14.83 9.11 -4.08
CA LYS A 160 -15.54 10.40 -3.94
C LYS A 160 -15.44 10.96 -2.53
N LYS A 161 -15.63 10.11 -1.51
CA LYS A 161 -15.54 10.48 -0.09
C LYS A 161 -14.09 10.81 0.32
N TYR A 162 -13.10 10.18 -0.28
CA TYR A 162 -11.69 10.51 -0.07
C TYR A 162 -11.40 11.97 -0.44
N GLY A 163 -12.09 12.52 -1.40
CA GLY A 163 -12.08 13.96 -1.75
C GLY A 163 -10.75 14.41 -2.36
N LYS A 164 -10.35 15.65 -2.06
CA LYS A 164 -9.17 16.28 -2.66
C LYS A 164 -7.82 15.86 -2.05
N ARG A 165 -7.81 14.86 -1.18
CA ARG A 165 -6.55 14.35 -0.61
C ARG A 165 -5.69 13.70 -1.70
N PRO A 166 -4.36 13.68 -1.53
CA PRO A 166 -3.44 13.12 -2.51
C PRO A 166 -3.78 11.67 -2.87
N LEU A 167 -4.10 11.43 -4.14
CA LEU A 167 -4.44 10.12 -4.70
C LEU A 167 -3.71 9.94 -6.03
N LEU A 168 -2.93 8.87 -6.15
CA LEU A 168 -2.31 8.42 -7.39
C LEU A 168 -2.97 7.11 -7.84
N LEU A 169 -3.52 7.12 -9.04
CA LEU A 169 -4.03 5.94 -9.74
C LEU A 169 -2.99 5.49 -10.76
N VAL A 170 -2.64 4.21 -10.78
CA VAL A 170 -1.68 3.64 -11.73
C VAL A 170 -2.33 2.46 -12.44
N ALA A 171 -2.28 2.47 -13.76
CA ALA A 171 -2.78 1.37 -14.59
C ALA A 171 -1.91 1.22 -15.84
N SER A 172 -1.88 0.02 -16.41
CA SER A 172 -1.23 -0.24 -17.69
C SER A 172 -2.24 -0.29 -18.84
N ASP A 173 -1.83 0.09 -20.05
CA ASP A 173 -2.68 0.07 -21.24
C ASP A 173 -3.08 -1.35 -21.67
N ASP A 174 -2.25 -2.35 -21.36
CA ASP A 174 -2.53 -3.78 -21.60
C ASP A 174 -3.43 -4.42 -20.51
N ASP A 175 -3.77 -3.68 -19.45
CA ASP A 175 -4.78 -4.04 -18.45
C ASP A 175 -6.06 -3.21 -18.66
N ALA A 176 -6.83 -3.57 -19.67
CA ALA A 176 -7.97 -2.77 -20.15
C ALA A 176 -9.01 -2.47 -19.07
N TYR A 177 -9.28 -3.43 -18.17
CA TYR A 177 -10.27 -3.22 -17.10
C TYR A 177 -9.76 -2.27 -16.02
N ALA A 178 -8.54 -2.45 -15.54
CA ALA A 178 -7.96 -1.56 -14.54
C ALA A 178 -7.76 -0.14 -15.10
N ARG A 179 -7.33 -0.02 -16.37
CA ARG A 179 -7.19 1.27 -17.05
C ARG A 179 -8.52 2.02 -17.13
N ARG A 180 -9.60 1.35 -17.59
CA ARG A 180 -10.94 1.94 -17.62
C ARG A 180 -11.41 2.34 -16.23
N SER A 181 -11.20 1.47 -15.24
CA SER A 181 -11.56 1.75 -13.85
C SER A 181 -10.81 2.97 -13.32
N ALA A 182 -9.50 3.07 -13.55
CA ALA A 182 -8.70 4.21 -13.10
C ALA A 182 -9.18 5.53 -13.72
N LEU A 183 -9.53 5.55 -15.02
CA LEU A 183 -10.10 6.72 -15.69
C LEU A 183 -11.43 7.17 -15.07
N GLU A 184 -12.35 6.23 -14.79
CA GLU A 184 -13.63 6.56 -14.15
C GLU A 184 -13.44 7.04 -12.70
N LEU A 185 -12.52 6.43 -11.95
CA LEU A 185 -12.18 6.85 -10.60
C LEU A 185 -11.53 8.24 -10.57
N GLN A 186 -10.68 8.57 -11.55
CA GLN A 186 -10.12 9.91 -11.71
C GLN A 186 -11.22 10.95 -11.95
N LYS A 187 -12.15 10.67 -12.86
CA LYS A 187 -13.31 11.54 -13.09
C LYS A 187 -14.15 11.73 -11.82
N ALA A 188 -14.37 10.64 -11.06
CA ALA A 188 -15.17 10.65 -9.85
C ALA A 188 -14.53 11.49 -8.71
N ASN A 189 -13.20 11.53 -8.63
CA ASN A 189 -12.45 12.27 -7.62
C ASN A 189 -12.12 13.70 -8.06
N GLY A 190 -11.79 13.90 -9.34
CA GLY A 190 -11.45 15.20 -9.94
C GLY A 190 -10.08 15.79 -9.54
N ALA A 191 -9.44 15.25 -8.48
CA ALA A 191 -8.12 15.69 -8.00
C ALA A 191 -7.06 14.58 -8.08
N ALA A 192 -7.47 13.35 -8.41
CA ALA A 192 -6.57 12.21 -8.53
C ALA A 192 -5.59 12.38 -9.70
N GLU A 193 -4.32 12.11 -9.44
CA GLU A 193 -3.32 11.94 -10.49
C GLU A 193 -3.48 10.56 -11.12
N LEU A 194 -3.31 10.46 -12.44
CA LEU A 194 -3.33 9.21 -13.17
C LEU A 194 -2.01 9.01 -13.91
N LEU A 195 -1.34 7.90 -13.61
CA LEU A 195 -0.18 7.41 -14.35
C LEU A 195 -0.59 6.20 -15.18
N THR A 196 -0.53 6.34 -16.50
CA THR A 196 -0.75 5.23 -17.43
C THR A 196 0.59 4.73 -17.95
N LEU A 197 0.84 3.43 -17.80
CA LEU A 197 2.04 2.75 -18.27
C LEU A 197 1.75 1.98 -19.56
N THR A 198 2.78 1.71 -20.34
CA THR A 198 2.68 0.94 -21.58
C THR A 198 3.17 -0.49 -21.36
N ALA A 199 2.34 -1.49 -21.71
CA ALA A 199 2.66 -2.92 -21.67
C ALA A 199 3.26 -3.41 -20.32
N ALA A 200 2.87 -2.76 -19.20
CA ALA A 200 3.44 -3.02 -17.88
C ALA A 200 2.72 -4.14 -17.11
N GLY A 201 1.54 -4.57 -17.55
CA GLY A 201 0.78 -5.65 -16.93
C GLY A 201 -0.06 -5.17 -15.74
N HIS A 202 -0.20 -5.99 -14.68
CA HIS A 202 -1.17 -5.83 -13.61
C HIS A 202 -0.53 -5.77 -12.21
N GLY A 203 -0.93 -4.79 -11.41
CA GLY A 203 -0.59 -4.67 -9.98
C GLY A 203 0.93 -4.58 -9.74
N THR A 204 1.46 -5.33 -8.79
CA THR A 204 2.91 -5.30 -8.46
C THR A 204 3.81 -5.81 -9.58
N ARG A 205 3.28 -6.57 -10.56
CA ARG A 205 4.05 -7.01 -11.73
C ARG A 205 4.49 -5.84 -12.62
N MET A 206 3.86 -4.68 -12.49
CA MET A 206 4.29 -3.48 -13.19
C MET A 206 5.70 -3.04 -12.79
N PHE A 207 6.17 -3.37 -11.60
CA PHE A 207 7.54 -3.04 -11.16
C PHE A 207 8.63 -3.74 -11.97
N ASP A 208 8.34 -4.94 -12.49
CA ASP A 208 9.29 -5.71 -13.31
C ASP A 208 9.40 -5.17 -14.73
N ARG A 209 8.33 -4.51 -15.24
CA ARG A 209 8.23 -4.07 -16.64
C ARG A 209 8.35 -2.57 -16.81
N ALA A 210 8.15 -1.80 -15.75
CA ALA A 210 8.28 -0.35 -15.72
C ALA A 210 9.23 0.05 -14.57
N PRO A 211 10.55 -0.04 -14.77
CA PRO A 211 11.56 0.18 -13.71
C PRO A 211 11.54 1.60 -13.14
N GLU A 212 10.96 2.56 -13.84
CA GLU A 212 10.73 3.93 -13.38
C GLU A 212 9.58 4.06 -12.38
N LEU A 213 8.60 3.12 -12.38
CA LEU A 213 7.40 3.19 -11.57
C LEU A 213 7.68 3.28 -10.06
N PRO A 214 8.59 2.48 -9.47
CA PRO A 214 8.91 2.61 -8.06
C PRO A 214 9.36 4.02 -7.67
N GLN A 215 10.18 4.65 -8.50
CA GLN A 215 10.67 6.00 -8.26
C GLN A 215 9.54 7.03 -8.35
N ALA A 216 8.67 6.94 -9.35
CA ALA A 216 7.51 7.83 -9.50
C ALA A 216 6.57 7.76 -8.28
N ILE A 217 6.31 6.56 -7.74
CA ILE A 217 5.51 6.39 -6.53
C ILE A 217 6.22 6.98 -5.31
N ILE A 218 7.52 6.76 -5.15
CA ILE A 218 8.30 7.34 -4.04
C ILE A 218 8.25 8.87 -4.07
N GLU A 219 8.41 9.48 -5.24
CA GLU A 219 8.32 10.94 -5.41
C GLU A 219 6.94 11.48 -5.07
N PHE A 220 5.88 10.79 -5.52
CA PHE A 220 4.51 11.12 -5.13
C PHE A 220 4.35 11.06 -3.59
N LEU A 221 4.75 9.98 -2.97
CA LEU A 221 4.63 9.80 -1.51
C LEU A 221 5.47 10.84 -0.75
N ARG A 222 6.70 11.13 -1.17
CA ARG A 222 7.56 12.14 -0.52
C ARG A 222 6.95 13.53 -0.45
N ARG A 223 6.16 13.93 -1.46
CA ARG A 223 5.49 15.24 -1.46
C ARG A 223 4.12 15.23 -0.79
N THR A 224 3.56 14.06 -0.48
CA THR A 224 2.16 13.94 -0.04
C THR A 224 1.96 13.29 1.33
N VAL A 225 2.91 12.54 1.85
CA VAL A 225 2.88 11.94 3.21
C VAL A 225 3.53 12.87 4.24
N GLN A 226 3.68 14.16 3.93
CA GLN A 226 4.27 15.17 4.81
C GLN A 226 3.31 15.66 5.89
#